data_23190e414f5a1271f4206d803d7dcdff
#
_entry.id   23190e414f5a1271f4206d803d7dcdff
#
_cell.length_a   1.000
_cell.length_b   1.000
_cell.length_c   1.000
_cell.angle_alpha   90.00
_cell.angle_beta   90.00
_cell.angle_gamma   90.00
#
_symmetry.space_group_name_H-M   'P 1'
#
loop_
_entity.id
_entity.type
_entity.pdbx_description
1 polymer ?
#
loop_
_entity_poly.entity_id
_entity_poly.type
_entity_poly.pdbx_seq_one_letter_code
_entity_poly.pdbx_strand_id
1 'polypeptide(L)'
;VAVIALLSFAFSLAFRSPSLGTSFPLFYATGYLPFLLFQDVSTKLAQALRFSRPLMAYPRVTWFDALAARLILNIGTHLVVACIVTAGIEVLWPTDAQYSPRHLAAGLILAAITGVGVGTLNCYLFTTIPAAERVWLIVSRPLFIASGVFYIFEDLPGSLGDLLWYNPLLHAVGAVRAGTYAEYDASYVTPLYPLAIGLGTL
;
A
#
# COMPACT_ATOMS: atom_id res chain seq x y z
N VAL A 1 -12.71 -3.28 -3.51
CA VAL A 1 -13.60 -4.42 -3.19
C VAL A 1 -13.56 -5.47 -4.29
N ALA A 2 -13.84 -5.11 -5.56
CA ALA A 2 -13.88 -6.08 -6.67
C ALA A 2 -12.59 -6.91 -6.84
N VAL A 3 -11.42 -6.29 -6.71
CA VAL A 3 -10.12 -6.98 -6.82
C VAL A 3 -9.95 -8.00 -5.68
N ILE A 4 -10.29 -7.64 -4.45
CA ILE A 4 -10.23 -8.56 -3.30
C ILE A 4 -11.17 -9.74 -3.52
N ALA A 5 -12.40 -9.49 -3.96
CA ALA A 5 -13.37 -10.54 -4.24
C ALA A 5 -12.88 -11.47 -5.37
N LEU A 6 -12.35 -10.92 -6.44
CA LEU A 6 -11.81 -11.68 -7.57
C LEU A 6 -10.60 -12.53 -7.15
N LEU A 7 -9.66 -11.96 -6.41
CA LEU A 7 -8.50 -12.71 -5.89
C LEU A 7 -8.95 -13.82 -4.94
N SER A 8 -9.85 -13.50 -4.01
CA SER A 8 -10.38 -14.49 -3.07
C SER A 8 -11.06 -15.65 -3.79
N PHE A 9 -11.88 -15.35 -4.79
CA PHE A 9 -12.57 -16.38 -5.59
C PHE A 9 -11.57 -17.22 -6.41
N ALA A 10 -10.65 -16.57 -7.13
CA ALA A 10 -9.67 -17.27 -7.96
C ALA A 10 -8.78 -18.21 -7.16
N PHE A 11 -8.29 -17.75 -6.01
CA PHE A 11 -7.38 -18.55 -5.18
C PHE A 11 -8.12 -19.58 -4.32
N SER A 12 -9.38 -19.36 -3.94
CA SER A 12 -10.18 -20.39 -3.27
C SER A 12 -10.47 -21.61 -4.15
N LEU A 13 -10.42 -21.46 -5.48
CA LEU A 13 -10.49 -22.58 -6.42
C LEU A 13 -9.19 -23.40 -6.50
N ALA A 14 -8.04 -22.75 -6.25
CA ALA A 14 -6.72 -23.36 -6.38
C ALA A 14 -6.18 -23.93 -5.05
N PHE A 15 -6.52 -23.28 -3.95
CA PHE A 15 -5.99 -23.60 -2.62
C PHE A 15 -7.13 -23.90 -1.63
N ARG A 16 -6.87 -24.80 -0.70
CA ARG A 16 -7.85 -25.19 0.34
C ARG A 16 -7.91 -24.19 1.49
N SER A 17 -6.80 -23.52 1.79
CA SER A 17 -6.68 -22.49 2.84
C SER A 17 -5.70 -21.39 2.42
N PRO A 18 -5.85 -20.15 2.91
CA PRO A 18 -4.86 -19.10 2.72
C PRO A 18 -3.60 -19.39 3.54
N SER A 19 -2.50 -18.69 3.23
CA SER A 19 -1.23 -18.82 3.99
C SER A 19 -1.35 -18.28 5.43
N LEU A 20 -2.31 -17.39 5.72
CA LEU A 20 -2.61 -16.89 7.07
C LEU A 20 -4.11 -16.83 7.32
N GLY A 21 -4.51 -17.26 8.53
CA GLY A 21 -5.90 -17.27 8.97
C GLY A 21 -6.77 -18.29 8.22
N THR A 22 -8.09 -18.12 8.34
CA THR A 22 -9.09 -19.03 7.77
C THR A 22 -9.82 -18.44 6.55
N SER A 23 -9.71 -17.12 6.33
CA SER A 23 -10.49 -16.37 5.34
C SER A 23 -9.62 -15.81 4.21
N PHE A 24 -9.84 -16.26 2.97
CA PHE A 24 -9.20 -15.68 1.78
C PHE A 24 -9.49 -14.19 1.60
N PRO A 25 -10.74 -13.69 1.76
CA PRO A 25 -11.03 -12.27 1.65
C PRO A 25 -10.20 -11.41 2.59
N LEU A 26 -10.02 -11.85 3.85
CA LEU A 26 -9.25 -11.10 4.82
C LEU A 26 -7.75 -11.12 4.48
N PHE A 27 -7.22 -12.27 4.07
CA PHE A 27 -5.82 -12.40 3.66
C PHE A 27 -5.46 -11.43 2.51
N TYR A 28 -6.30 -11.40 1.46
CA TYR A 28 -6.07 -10.48 0.35
C TYR A 28 -6.36 -9.02 0.71
N ALA A 29 -7.31 -8.74 1.60
CA ALA A 29 -7.58 -7.39 2.07
C ALA A 29 -6.37 -6.81 2.82
N THR A 30 -5.77 -7.57 3.73
CA THR A 30 -4.59 -7.13 4.51
C THR A 30 -3.35 -6.86 3.65
N GLY A 31 -3.22 -7.53 2.53
CA GLY A 31 -2.15 -7.27 1.55
C GLY A 31 -2.49 -6.13 0.59
N TYR A 32 -3.71 -6.13 0.05
CA TYR A 32 -4.11 -5.21 -1.02
C TYR A 32 -4.39 -3.79 -0.54
N LEU A 33 -5.00 -3.60 0.64
CA LEU A 33 -5.36 -2.26 1.14
C LEU A 33 -4.15 -1.34 1.36
N PRO A 34 -3.06 -1.77 2.03
CA PRO A 34 -1.87 -0.94 2.17
C PRO A 34 -1.18 -0.69 0.82
N PHE A 35 -1.16 -1.67 -0.08
CA PHE A 35 -0.65 -1.49 -1.43
C PHE A 35 -1.48 -0.45 -2.21
N LEU A 36 -2.80 -0.52 -2.15
CA LEU A 36 -3.71 0.42 -2.82
C LEU A 36 -3.53 1.85 -2.28
N LEU A 37 -3.35 2.01 -0.96
CA LEU A 37 -3.04 3.30 -0.34
C LEU A 37 -1.75 3.89 -0.93
N PHE A 38 -0.67 3.10 -0.97
CA PHE A 38 0.60 3.50 -1.60
C PHE A 38 0.41 3.89 -3.07
N GLN A 39 -0.24 3.02 -3.85
CA GLN A 39 -0.45 3.20 -5.29
C GLN A 39 -1.20 4.49 -5.59
N ASP A 40 -2.29 4.74 -4.87
CA ASP A 40 -3.13 5.91 -5.07
C ASP A 40 -2.44 7.19 -4.61
N VAL A 41 -1.80 7.17 -3.43
CA VAL A 41 -1.06 8.34 -2.93
C VAL A 41 0.07 8.68 -3.90
N SER A 42 0.90 7.71 -4.29
CA SER A 42 2.02 7.96 -5.20
C SER A 42 1.56 8.48 -6.57
N THR A 43 0.52 7.89 -7.15
CA THR A 43 0.01 8.30 -8.46
C THR A 43 -0.63 9.68 -8.44
N LYS A 44 -1.45 9.96 -7.42
CA LYS A 44 -2.16 11.25 -7.32
C LYS A 44 -1.24 12.40 -6.95
N LEU A 45 -0.19 12.14 -6.13
CA LEU A 45 0.84 13.14 -5.87
C LEU A 45 1.69 13.40 -7.12
N ALA A 46 2.10 12.36 -7.84
CA ALA A 46 2.85 12.50 -9.07
C ALA A 46 2.18 13.43 -10.10
N GLN A 47 0.85 13.44 -10.11
CA GLN A 47 0.05 14.25 -11.02
C GLN A 47 -0.49 15.56 -10.38
N ALA A 48 -0.18 15.81 -9.11
CA ALA A 48 -0.81 16.89 -8.35
C ALA A 48 -0.59 18.27 -8.97
N LEU A 49 0.64 18.60 -9.36
CA LEU A 49 0.96 19.91 -9.96
C LEU A 49 0.29 20.10 -11.32
N ARG A 50 0.22 19.03 -12.12
CA ARG A 50 -0.43 19.07 -13.43
C ARG A 50 -1.92 19.39 -13.33
N PHE A 51 -2.63 18.73 -12.40
CA PHE A 51 -4.06 18.96 -12.18
C PHE A 51 -4.37 20.26 -11.44
N SER A 52 -3.45 20.75 -10.61
CA SER A 52 -3.65 21.95 -9.80
C SER A 52 -3.18 23.24 -10.49
N ARG A 53 -2.68 23.16 -11.73
CA ARG A 53 -2.25 24.34 -12.51
C ARG A 53 -3.25 25.50 -12.51
N PRO A 54 -4.56 25.27 -12.74
CA PRO A 54 -5.54 26.38 -12.73
C PRO A 54 -5.68 27.05 -11.37
N LEU A 55 -5.54 26.28 -10.28
CA LEU A 55 -5.63 26.78 -8.90
C LEU A 55 -4.39 27.59 -8.51
N MET A 56 -3.22 27.23 -9.03
CA MET A 56 -1.96 27.96 -8.78
C MET A 56 -1.89 29.33 -9.49
N ALA A 57 -2.87 29.66 -10.33
CA ALA A 57 -3.02 31.03 -10.87
C ALA A 57 -3.44 32.04 -9.78
N TYR A 58 -4.00 31.60 -8.66
CA TYR A 58 -4.35 32.46 -7.53
C TYR A 58 -3.11 32.69 -6.65
N PRO A 59 -2.78 33.96 -6.30
CA PRO A 59 -1.51 34.33 -5.64
C PRO A 59 -1.35 33.77 -4.21
N ARG A 60 -2.41 33.23 -3.61
CA ARG A 60 -2.39 32.63 -2.26
C ARG A 60 -2.27 31.11 -2.25
N VAL A 61 -2.36 30.45 -3.41
CA VAL A 61 -2.31 28.98 -3.51
C VAL A 61 -0.90 28.56 -3.89
N THR A 62 -0.27 27.80 -3.02
CA THR A 62 1.07 27.28 -3.25
C THR A 62 1.04 25.84 -3.80
N TRP A 63 2.14 25.40 -4.38
CA TRP A 63 2.32 23.99 -4.78
C TRP A 63 2.18 23.02 -3.61
N PHE A 64 2.60 23.46 -2.41
CA PHE A 64 2.50 22.66 -1.18
C PHE A 64 1.03 22.45 -0.79
N ASP A 65 0.18 23.47 -0.90
CA ASP A 65 -1.26 23.37 -0.61
C ASP A 65 -1.92 22.32 -1.52
N ALA A 66 -1.53 22.29 -2.80
CA ALA A 66 -2.04 21.34 -3.77
C ALA A 66 -1.66 19.89 -3.42
N LEU A 67 -0.41 19.65 -2.98
CA LEU A 67 0.07 18.34 -2.53
C LEU A 67 -0.61 17.92 -1.22
N ALA A 68 -0.65 18.82 -0.22
CA ALA A 68 -1.23 18.54 1.09
C ALA A 68 -2.73 18.23 1.00
N ALA A 69 -3.49 18.98 0.24
CA ALA A 69 -4.92 18.75 0.04
C ALA A 69 -5.18 17.34 -0.55
N ARG A 70 -4.42 16.95 -1.57
CA ARG A 70 -4.54 15.61 -2.17
C ARG A 70 -4.14 14.51 -1.22
N LEU A 71 -3.06 14.70 -0.46
CA LEU A 71 -2.59 13.75 0.53
C LEU A 71 -3.66 13.48 1.60
N ILE A 72 -4.19 14.54 2.20
CA ILE A 72 -5.21 14.43 3.26
C ILE A 72 -6.46 13.71 2.75
N LEU A 73 -6.96 14.12 1.57
CA LEU A 73 -8.13 13.48 0.95
C LEU A 73 -7.90 12.00 0.66
N ASN A 74 -6.73 11.65 0.10
CA ASN A 74 -6.46 10.26 -0.27
C ASN A 74 -6.27 9.37 0.95
N ILE A 75 -5.48 9.79 1.93
CA ILE A 75 -5.30 9.02 3.17
C ILE A 75 -6.65 8.84 3.87
N GLY A 76 -7.43 9.92 4.04
CA GLY A 76 -8.75 9.84 4.65
C GLY A 76 -9.70 8.88 3.92
N THR A 77 -9.75 8.95 2.59
CA THR A 77 -10.56 8.05 1.77
C THR A 77 -10.13 6.58 1.95
N HIS A 78 -8.81 6.31 1.91
CA HIS A 78 -8.33 4.94 2.06
C HIS A 78 -8.51 4.37 3.45
N LEU A 79 -8.42 5.19 4.50
CA LEU A 79 -8.74 4.75 5.87
C LEU A 79 -10.22 4.36 5.99
N VAL A 80 -11.13 5.17 5.46
CA VAL A 80 -12.56 4.84 5.43
C VAL A 80 -12.81 3.56 4.63
N VAL A 81 -12.21 3.43 3.44
CA VAL A 81 -12.34 2.22 2.62
C VAL A 81 -11.80 1.00 3.34
N ALA A 82 -10.65 1.10 4.02
CA ALA A 82 -10.09 0.01 4.80
C ALA A 82 -11.05 -0.43 5.92
N CYS A 83 -11.61 0.51 6.68
CA CYS A 83 -12.59 0.20 7.73
C CYS A 83 -13.85 -0.47 7.17
N ILE A 84 -14.41 0.05 6.07
CA ILE A 84 -15.63 -0.52 5.47
C ILE A 84 -15.36 -1.92 4.92
N VAL A 85 -14.22 -2.13 4.24
CA VAL A 85 -13.89 -3.43 3.64
C VAL A 85 -13.63 -4.47 4.73
N THR A 86 -12.82 -4.15 5.74
CA THR A 86 -12.54 -5.08 6.85
C THR A 86 -13.80 -5.40 7.64
N ALA A 87 -14.60 -4.40 8.02
CA ALA A 87 -15.87 -4.63 8.70
C ALA A 87 -16.85 -5.46 7.84
N GLY A 88 -16.93 -5.21 6.54
CA GLY A 88 -17.77 -5.99 5.63
C GLY A 88 -17.32 -7.45 5.52
N ILE A 89 -16.01 -7.71 5.52
CA ILE A 89 -15.48 -9.08 5.51
C ILE A 89 -15.85 -9.80 6.82
N GLU A 90 -15.66 -9.15 7.97
CA GLU A 90 -16.01 -9.72 9.28
C GLU A 90 -17.49 -10.09 9.42
N VAL A 91 -18.38 -9.28 8.85
CA VAL A 91 -19.82 -9.55 8.90
C VAL A 91 -20.20 -10.74 8.01
N LEU A 92 -19.54 -10.89 6.86
CA LEU A 92 -19.87 -11.94 5.88
C LEU A 92 -19.14 -13.26 6.15
N TRP A 93 -17.93 -13.20 6.68
CA TRP A 93 -17.08 -14.34 6.99
C TRP A 93 -16.49 -14.13 8.38
N PRO A 94 -17.10 -14.69 9.44
CA PRO A 94 -16.55 -14.62 10.78
C PRO A 94 -15.11 -15.15 10.78
N THR A 95 -14.18 -14.34 11.23
CA THR A 95 -12.75 -14.67 11.25
C THR A 95 -12.24 -14.59 12.68
N ASP A 96 -11.18 -15.35 13.00
CA ASP A 96 -10.50 -15.29 14.31
C ASP A 96 -9.47 -14.15 14.35
N ALA A 97 -9.71 -13.06 13.61
CA ALA A 97 -8.78 -11.94 13.55
C ALA A 97 -8.73 -11.17 14.88
N GLN A 98 -7.53 -10.90 15.35
CA GLN A 98 -7.29 -10.08 16.54
C GLN A 98 -6.60 -8.78 16.13
N TYR A 99 -7.40 -7.73 15.98
CA TYR A 99 -6.89 -6.45 15.50
C TYR A 99 -6.05 -5.72 16.54
N SER A 100 -4.78 -5.46 16.20
CA SER A 100 -3.89 -4.57 16.94
C SER A 100 -3.85 -3.19 16.26
N PRO A 101 -4.54 -2.17 16.82
CA PRO A 101 -4.60 -0.84 16.18
C PRO A 101 -3.23 -0.22 15.94
N ARG A 102 -2.27 -0.52 16.81
CA ARG A 102 -0.90 -0.01 16.73
C ARG A 102 -0.18 -0.52 15.46
N HIS A 103 -0.21 -1.83 15.22
CA HIS A 103 0.47 -2.43 14.06
C HIS A 103 -0.25 -2.10 12.76
N LEU A 104 -1.59 -2.06 12.77
CA LEU A 104 -2.38 -1.62 11.63
C LEU A 104 -2.06 -0.18 11.23
N ALA A 105 -2.06 0.74 12.22
CA ALA A 105 -1.70 2.13 11.99
C ALA A 105 -0.26 2.26 11.48
N ALA A 106 0.69 1.52 12.07
CA ALA A 106 2.08 1.52 11.63
C ALA A 106 2.20 1.09 10.16
N GLY A 107 1.58 -0.02 9.76
CA GLY A 107 1.62 -0.49 8.37
C GLY A 107 1.01 0.49 7.37
N LEU A 108 -0.14 1.09 7.70
CA LEU A 108 -0.77 2.09 6.85
C LEU A 108 0.05 3.38 6.77
N ILE A 109 0.66 3.82 7.87
CA ILE A 109 1.57 4.98 7.88
C ILE A 109 2.81 4.71 7.02
N LEU A 110 3.41 3.51 7.12
CA LEU A 110 4.57 3.13 6.29
C LEU A 110 4.20 3.15 4.80
N ALA A 111 3.05 2.59 4.42
CA ALA A 111 2.55 2.62 3.04
C ALA A 111 2.31 4.06 2.55
N ALA A 112 1.70 4.92 3.40
CA ALA A 112 1.43 6.31 3.07
C ALA A 112 2.73 7.11 2.88
N ILE A 113 3.69 7.01 3.81
CA ILE A 113 4.97 7.75 3.74
C ILE A 113 5.78 7.31 2.51
N THR A 114 5.86 6.01 2.25
CA THR A 114 6.49 5.50 1.03
C THR A 114 5.79 6.04 -0.22
N GLY A 115 4.45 6.08 -0.21
CA GLY A 115 3.65 6.64 -1.29
C GLY A 115 3.88 8.15 -1.50
N VAL A 116 4.05 8.91 -0.42
CA VAL A 116 4.35 10.34 -0.47
C VAL A 116 5.73 10.56 -1.08
N GLY A 117 6.75 9.88 -0.61
CA GLY A 117 8.11 10.03 -1.12
C GLY A 117 8.19 9.68 -2.61
N VAL A 118 7.75 8.48 -2.99
CA VAL A 118 7.73 8.03 -4.39
C VAL A 118 6.86 8.95 -5.26
N GLY A 119 5.71 9.39 -4.76
CA GLY A 119 4.82 10.29 -5.49
C GLY A 119 5.43 11.66 -5.73
N THR A 120 6.13 12.22 -4.75
CA THR A 120 6.83 13.50 -4.87
C THR A 120 7.99 13.41 -5.85
N LEU A 121 8.79 12.35 -5.75
CA LEU A 121 9.86 12.07 -6.72
C LEU A 121 9.30 11.95 -8.15
N ASN A 122 8.22 11.20 -8.32
CA ASN A 122 7.57 11.03 -9.61
C ASN A 122 6.95 12.34 -10.13
N CYS A 123 6.45 13.22 -9.24
CA CYS A 123 5.97 14.54 -9.62
C CYS A 123 7.08 15.37 -10.30
N TYR A 124 8.28 15.35 -9.73
CA TYR A 124 9.44 15.98 -10.33
C TYR A 124 9.87 15.28 -11.65
N LEU A 125 9.96 13.96 -11.65
CA LEU A 125 10.39 13.20 -12.83
C LEU A 125 9.43 13.35 -14.01
N PHE A 126 8.11 13.34 -13.78
CA PHE A 126 7.12 13.46 -14.87
C PHE A 126 7.07 14.86 -15.48
N THR A 127 7.49 15.87 -14.70
CA THR A 127 7.60 17.25 -15.23
C THR A 127 8.88 17.46 -16.03
N THR A 128 9.96 16.79 -15.67
CA THR A 128 11.28 16.93 -16.32
C THR A 128 11.49 15.93 -17.46
N ILE A 129 11.00 14.71 -17.31
CA ILE A 129 11.23 13.59 -18.25
C ILE A 129 9.87 12.98 -18.63
N PRO A 130 9.26 13.35 -19.78
CA PRO A 130 7.93 12.82 -20.15
C PRO A 130 7.85 11.30 -20.30
N ALA A 131 8.99 10.62 -20.57
CA ALA A 131 9.06 9.16 -20.63
C ALA A 131 8.94 8.48 -19.26
N ALA A 132 9.26 9.18 -18.15
CA ALA A 132 9.25 8.63 -16.80
C ALA A 132 7.85 8.13 -16.38
N GLU A 133 6.79 8.82 -16.79
CA GLU A 133 5.41 8.40 -16.52
C GLU A 133 5.11 7.01 -17.13
N ARG A 134 5.57 6.77 -18.36
CA ARG A 134 5.39 5.46 -19.03
C ARG A 134 6.20 4.36 -18.35
N VAL A 135 7.44 4.67 -17.98
CA VAL A 135 8.30 3.73 -17.23
C VAL A 135 7.66 3.37 -15.90
N TRP A 136 7.13 4.36 -15.16
CA TRP A 136 6.45 4.12 -13.89
C TRP A 136 5.23 3.20 -14.02
N LEU A 137 4.42 3.38 -15.06
CA LEU A 137 3.27 2.51 -15.34
C LEU A 137 3.68 1.05 -15.61
N ILE A 138 4.86 0.84 -16.19
CA ILE A 138 5.40 -0.51 -16.42
C ILE A 138 5.93 -1.11 -15.12
N VAL A 139 6.68 -0.33 -14.32
CA VAL A 139 7.32 -0.78 -13.07
C VAL A 139 6.30 -1.03 -11.96
N SER A 140 5.21 -0.26 -11.91
CA SER A 140 4.19 -0.40 -10.87
C SER A 140 3.44 -1.73 -10.91
N ARG A 141 3.36 -2.40 -12.06
CA ARG A 141 2.69 -3.71 -12.20
C ARG A 141 3.44 -4.84 -11.50
N PRO A 142 4.74 -5.09 -11.79
CA PRO A 142 5.50 -6.10 -11.05
C PRO A 142 5.65 -5.73 -9.56
N LEU A 143 5.65 -4.44 -9.20
CA LEU A 143 5.68 -3.99 -7.82
C LEU A 143 4.49 -4.53 -7.01
N PHE A 144 3.31 -4.63 -7.62
CA PHE A 144 2.13 -5.24 -6.99
C PHE A 144 2.39 -6.70 -6.57
N ILE A 145 3.02 -7.48 -7.44
CA ILE A 145 3.37 -8.87 -7.13
C ILE A 145 4.48 -8.90 -6.06
N ALA A 146 5.48 -8.05 -6.19
CA ALA A 146 6.63 -7.98 -5.28
C ALA A 146 6.30 -7.44 -3.88
N SER A 147 5.10 -6.88 -3.67
CA SER A 147 4.71 -6.26 -2.38
C SER A 147 4.14 -7.24 -1.35
N GLY A 148 4.14 -8.55 -1.64
CA GLY A 148 3.67 -9.56 -0.70
C GLY A 148 2.14 -9.64 -0.58
N VAL A 149 1.37 -9.16 -1.59
CA VAL A 149 -0.09 -9.26 -1.58
C VAL A 149 -0.56 -10.71 -1.66
N PHE A 150 0.16 -11.55 -2.41
CA PHE A 150 -0.22 -12.93 -2.73
C PHE A 150 0.39 -13.98 -1.81
N TYR A 151 1.43 -13.65 -1.07
CA TYR A 151 2.23 -14.57 -0.26
C TYR A 151 2.66 -13.92 1.04
N ILE A 152 3.17 -14.70 1.96
CA ILE A 152 3.89 -14.22 3.14
C ILE A 152 5.40 -14.29 2.90
N PHE A 153 6.16 -13.45 3.58
CA PHE A 153 7.62 -13.36 3.38
C PHE A 153 8.31 -14.69 3.69
N GLU A 154 7.84 -15.39 4.70
CA GLU A 154 8.38 -16.65 5.20
C GLU A 154 8.23 -17.82 4.22
N ASP A 155 7.27 -17.75 3.28
CA ASP A 155 7.07 -18.77 2.25
C ASP A 155 8.06 -18.62 1.06
N LEU A 156 8.85 -17.54 1.04
CA LEU A 156 9.76 -17.25 -0.07
C LEU A 156 11.05 -18.06 0.03
N PRO A 157 11.57 -18.60 -1.09
CA PRO A 157 12.93 -19.14 -1.14
C PRO A 157 13.95 -18.06 -0.76
N GLY A 158 15.00 -18.42 0.00
CA GLY A 158 15.95 -17.49 0.58
C GLY A 158 16.48 -16.42 -0.40
N SER A 159 16.88 -16.82 -1.61
CA SER A 159 17.38 -15.88 -2.63
C SER A 159 16.36 -14.85 -3.11
N LEU A 160 15.07 -15.20 -3.17
CA LEU A 160 13.99 -14.28 -3.50
C LEU A 160 13.60 -13.43 -2.29
N GLY A 161 13.63 -14.01 -1.09
CA GLY A 161 13.40 -13.29 0.16
C GLY A 161 14.40 -12.15 0.32
N ASP A 162 15.70 -12.41 0.14
CA ASP A 162 16.77 -11.41 0.23
C ASP A 162 16.55 -10.25 -0.75
N LEU A 163 16.13 -10.56 -1.98
CA LEU A 163 15.86 -9.51 -2.99
C LEU A 163 14.61 -8.69 -2.64
N LEU A 164 13.52 -9.36 -2.26
CA LEU A 164 12.24 -8.72 -1.98
C LEU A 164 12.23 -7.96 -0.66
N TRP A 165 13.14 -8.28 0.27
CA TRP A 165 13.31 -7.55 1.52
C TRP A 165 13.59 -6.05 1.29
N TYR A 166 14.27 -5.70 0.19
CA TYR A 166 14.51 -4.29 -0.19
C TYR A 166 13.24 -3.57 -0.67
N ASN A 167 12.11 -4.25 -0.82
CA ASN A 167 10.86 -3.59 -1.16
C ASN A 167 10.20 -2.98 0.10
N PRO A 168 10.10 -1.65 0.23
CA PRO A 168 9.52 -1.02 1.41
C PRO A 168 8.04 -1.37 1.62
N LEU A 169 7.32 -1.72 0.55
CA LEU A 169 5.91 -2.10 0.65
C LEU A 169 5.70 -3.46 1.30
N LEU A 170 6.67 -4.37 1.16
CA LEU A 170 6.64 -5.66 1.83
C LEU A 170 6.59 -5.49 3.36
N HIS A 171 7.36 -4.53 3.90
CA HIS A 171 7.34 -4.19 5.32
C HIS A 171 6.02 -3.55 5.75
N ALA A 172 5.43 -2.71 4.92
CA ALA A 172 4.13 -2.11 5.21
C ALA A 172 3.01 -3.16 5.24
N VAL A 173 2.99 -4.09 4.27
CA VAL A 173 2.04 -5.21 4.22
C VAL A 173 2.25 -6.15 5.41
N GLY A 174 3.50 -6.50 5.74
CA GLY A 174 3.84 -7.33 6.89
C GLY A 174 3.35 -6.72 8.21
N ALA A 175 3.54 -5.42 8.41
CA ALA A 175 3.04 -4.72 9.59
C ALA A 175 1.52 -4.75 9.70
N VAL A 176 0.77 -4.59 8.58
CA VAL A 176 -0.70 -4.72 8.58
C VAL A 176 -1.12 -6.14 8.92
N ARG A 177 -0.45 -7.16 8.37
CA ARG A 177 -0.73 -8.57 8.70
C ARG A 177 -0.45 -8.90 10.16
N ALA A 178 0.69 -8.47 10.70
CA ALA A 178 0.99 -8.61 12.13
C ALA A 178 -0.04 -7.87 13.02
N GLY A 179 -0.67 -6.83 12.49
CA GLY A 179 -1.77 -6.13 13.16
C GLY A 179 -3.13 -6.80 13.05
N THR A 180 -3.29 -7.78 12.15
CA THR A 180 -4.55 -8.49 11.91
C THR A 180 -4.54 -9.90 12.49
N TYR A 181 -3.39 -10.57 12.41
CA TYR A 181 -3.21 -11.97 12.83
C TYR A 181 -2.30 -12.02 14.06
N ALA A 182 -2.84 -12.37 15.24
CA ALA A 182 -2.08 -12.38 16.49
C ALA A 182 -0.94 -13.40 16.51
N GLU A 183 -1.07 -14.48 15.75
CA GLU A 183 -0.06 -15.55 15.66
C GLU A 183 1.04 -15.24 14.63
N TYR A 184 0.89 -14.17 13.84
CA TYR A 184 1.87 -13.81 12.82
C TYR A 184 2.93 -12.87 13.37
N ASP A 185 4.13 -13.38 13.53
CA ASP A 185 5.31 -12.60 13.89
C ASP A 185 6.08 -12.18 12.63
N ALA A 186 5.87 -10.94 12.20
CA ALA A 186 6.58 -10.37 11.07
C ALA A 186 7.99 -9.87 11.49
N SER A 187 8.85 -10.79 11.92
CA SER A 187 10.20 -10.46 12.46
C SER A 187 11.11 -9.73 11.46
N TYR A 188 10.89 -9.90 10.16
CA TYR A 188 11.62 -9.21 9.09
C TYR A 188 11.24 -7.73 8.95
N VAL A 189 10.12 -7.30 9.51
CA VAL A 189 9.62 -5.93 9.36
C VAL A 189 10.51 -4.95 10.12
N THR A 190 11.18 -4.08 9.39
CA THR A 190 12.01 -3.00 9.92
C THR A 190 11.38 -1.66 9.59
N PRO A 191 10.60 -1.04 10.49
CA PRO A 191 9.83 0.19 10.17
C PRO A 191 10.70 1.37 9.73
N LEU A 192 11.93 1.44 10.23
CA LEU A 192 12.88 2.51 9.86
C LEU A 192 13.27 2.50 8.38
N TYR A 193 13.26 1.31 7.73
CA TYR A 193 13.67 1.19 6.34
C TYR A 193 12.67 1.87 5.37
N PRO A 194 11.36 1.56 5.37
CA PRO A 194 10.37 2.28 4.55
C PRO A 194 10.29 3.77 4.89
N LEU A 195 10.45 4.14 6.16
CA LEU A 195 10.52 5.54 6.57
C LEU A 195 11.72 6.26 5.95
N ALA A 196 12.90 5.65 5.99
CA ALA A 196 14.11 6.24 5.40
C ALA A 196 13.98 6.40 3.88
N ILE A 197 13.39 5.42 3.18
CA ILE A 197 13.14 5.53 1.74
C ILE A 197 12.10 6.61 1.45
N GLY A 198 10.96 6.59 2.14
CA GLY A 198 9.89 7.56 1.91
C GLY A 198 10.32 9.00 2.20
N LEU A 199 11.10 9.24 3.26
CA LEU A 199 11.63 10.57 3.58
C LEU A 199 12.84 10.96 2.72
N GLY A 200 13.67 10.00 2.31
CA GLY A 200 14.83 10.26 1.46
C GLY A 200 14.49 10.58 0.00
N THR A 201 13.26 10.27 -0.42
CA THR A 201 12.73 10.56 -1.79
C THR A 201 11.85 11.82 -1.83
N LEU A 202 11.66 12.51 -0.68
CA LEU A 202 11.00 13.81 -0.59
C LEU A 202 11.91 14.95 -1.02
#